data_28f247184614440bb1eb6b6bcee01604
#
_entry.id   28f247184614440bb1eb6b6bcee01604
#
_cell.length_a   1.000
_cell.length_b   1.000
_cell.length_c   1.000
_cell.angle_alpha   90.00
_cell.angle_beta   90.00
_cell.angle_gamma   90.00
#
_symmetry.space_group_name_H-M   'P 1'
#
loop_
_entity.id
_entity.type
_entity.pdbx_description
1 polymer ?
#
loop_
_entity_poly.entity_id
_entity_poly.type
_entity_poly.pdbx_seq_one_letter_code
_entity_poly.pdbx_strand_id
1 'polypeptide(L)'
;MENYIVKSTDAKTNNQYALFIGRWQPFHDGHQWLIDQKLKHGKRVCIAIRDVPQDDKNWWSSDEIQKMLEERFDELIKSGMIKVIQIPDIESVNIGRGIGYDIIEHIPPQEIHDISATKIREELKEKK
;
A
#
# COMPACT_ATOMS: atom_id res chain seq x y z
N MET A 1 17.16 -11.94 -1.03
CA MET A 1 15.96 -11.53 -1.50
C MET A 1 15.01 -12.59 -1.78
N GLU A 2 15.34 -13.51 -2.59
CA GLU A 2 14.38 -14.53 -2.96
C GLU A 2 14.28 -15.65 -1.99
N ASN A 3 15.05 -15.61 -0.93
CA ASN A 3 15.04 -16.69 0.05
C ASN A 3 13.67 -16.85 0.72
N TYR A 4 12.89 -15.78 0.80
CA TYR A 4 11.56 -15.91 1.38
C TYR A 4 10.62 -16.70 0.48
N ILE A 5 10.92 -16.80 -0.81
CA ILE A 5 10.10 -17.58 -1.71
C ILE A 5 10.19 -19.07 -1.37
N VAL A 6 11.37 -19.51 -0.96
CA VAL A 6 11.57 -20.89 -0.58
C VAL A 6 10.67 -21.27 0.58
N LYS A 7 10.45 -20.35 1.48
CA LYS A 7 9.62 -20.61 2.66
C LYS A 7 8.15 -20.62 2.36
N SER A 8 7.76 -20.15 1.19
CA SER A 8 6.35 -20.03 0.86
C SER A 8 5.65 -21.37 0.70
N THR A 9 6.39 -22.47 0.70
CA THR A 9 5.79 -23.80 0.71
C THR A 9 5.15 -24.14 2.04
N ASP A 10 5.55 -23.45 3.10
CA ASP A 10 4.93 -23.62 4.40
C ASP A 10 3.51 -23.05 4.37
N ALA A 11 2.53 -23.82 4.83
CA ALA A 11 1.15 -23.39 4.83
C ALA A 11 0.96 -22.07 5.59
N LYS A 12 1.75 -21.84 6.64
CA LYS A 12 1.64 -20.62 7.42
C LYS A 12 2.06 -19.40 6.63
N THR A 13 3.04 -19.53 5.74
CA THR A 13 3.50 -18.39 4.96
C THR A 13 2.47 -17.98 3.91
N ASN A 14 1.57 -18.89 3.51
CA ASN A 14 0.52 -18.56 2.55
C ASN A 14 -0.49 -17.58 3.10
N ASN A 15 -0.53 -17.42 4.42
CA ASN A 15 -1.45 -16.47 5.06
C ASN A 15 -0.77 -15.18 5.47
N GLN A 16 0.50 -15.01 5.12
CA GLN A 16 1.23 -13.80 5.45
C GLN A 16 1.05 -12.76 4.38
N TYR A 17 1.04 -11.51 4.80
CA TYR A 17 0.85 -10.37 3.91
C TYR A 17 2.05 -9.44 3.98
N ALA A 18 2.37 -8.82 2.84
CA ALA A 18 3.33 -7.71 2.81
C ALA A 18 2.54 -6.45 3.14
N LEU A 19 2.94 -5.75 4.19
CA LEU A 19 2.21 -4.58 4.68
C LEU A 19 2.75 -3.31 4.06
N PHE A 20 1.84 -2.48 3.54
CA PHE A 20 2.16 -1.16 3.01
C PHE A 20 1.29 -0.15 3.72
N ILE A 21 1.91 0.86 4.32
CA ILE A 21 1.22 1.87 5.12
C ILE A 21 1.30 3.21 4.39
N GLY A 22 0.17 3.88 4.27
CA GLY A 22 0.16 5.19 3.63
C GLY A 22 -1.14 5.92 3.83
N ARG A 23 -1.19 7.16 3.33
CA ARG A 23 -2.42 7.96 3.33
C ARG A 23 -3.19 7.78 2.03
N TRP A 24 -2.46 7.50 0.94
CA TRP A 24 -3.02 7.19 -0.39
C TRP A 24 -3.98 8.29 -0.89
N GLN A 25 -3.49 9.53 -1.02
CA GLN A 25 -4.30 10.74 -1.23
C GLN A 25 -4.09 11.41 -2.61
N PRO A 26 -4.47 10.81 -3.73
CA PRO A 26 -5.10 9.50 -3.86
C PRO A 26 -4.07 8.41 -4.11
N PHE A 27 -4.53 7.17 -4.17
CA PHE A 27 -3.70 6.06 -4.66
C PHE A 27 -3.43 6.29 -6.15
N HIS A 28 -2.17 6.11 -6.55
CA HIS A 28 -1.77 6.41 -7.92
C HIS A 28 -0.77 5.37 -8.44
N ASP A 29 -0.30 5.57 -9.66
CA ASP A 29 0.54 4.59 -10.33
C ASP A 29 1.89 4.38 -9.62
N GLY A 30 2.40 5.40 -8.93
CA GLY A 30 3.59 5.23 -8.11
C GLY A 30 3.35 4.27 -6.96
N HIS A 31 2.18 4.34 -6.35
CA HIS A 31 1.79 3.39 -5.31
C HIS A 31 1.56 2.00 -5.90
N GLN A 32 0.99 1.94 -7.10
CA GLN A 32 0.79 0.67 -7.79
C GLN A 32 2.13 -0.01 -8.03
N TRP A 33 3.12 0.75 -8.51
CA TRP A 33 4.47 0.21 -8.68
C TRP A 33 4.98 -0.39 -7.38
N LEU A 34 4.75 0.32 -6.29
CA LEU A 34 5.26 -0.09 -4.98
C LEU A 34 4.68 -1.44 -4.56
N ILE A 35 3.36 -1.59 -4.61
CA ILE A 35 2.76 -2.86 -4.17
C ILE A 35 3.02 -3.97 -5.18
N ASP A 36 3.26 -3.63 -6.45
CA ASP A 36 3.58 -4.62 -7.46
C ASP A 36 4.90 -5.32 -7.17
N GLN A 37 5.79 -4.69 -6.38
CA GLN A 37 7.04 -5.33 -6.03
C GLN A 37 6.83 -6.64 -5.27
N LYS A 38 5.68 -6.76 -4.61
CA LYS A 38 5.32 -8.00 -3.93
C LYS A 38 4.30 -8.82 -4.71
N LEU A 39 3.32 -8.16 -5.34
CA LEU A 39 2.30 -8.87 -6.11
C LEU A 39 2.91 -9.69 -7.25
N LYS A 40 3.90 -9.15 -7.94
CA LYS A 40 4.50 -9.84 -9.08
C LYS A 40 5.21 -11.12 -8.68
N HIS A 41 5.52 -11.29 -7.40
CA HIS A 41 6.12 -12.51 -6.88
C HIS A 41 5.09 -13.41 -6.21
N GLY A 42 3.81 -13.15 -6.43
CA GLY A 42 2.74 -13.96 -5.86
C GLY A 42 2.53 -13.76 -4.38
N LYS A 43 3.06 -12.66 -3.82
CA LYS A 43 2.89 -12.38 -2.40
C LYS A 43 1.60 -11.61 -2.16
N ARG A 44 0.93 -11.92 -1.06
CA ARG A 44 -0.27 -11.20 -0.67
C ARG A 44 0.11 -9.84 -0.11
N VAL A 45 -0.75 -8.86 -0.34
CA VAL A 45 -0.49 -7.47 0.05
C VAL A 45 -1.60 -6.99 0.97
N CYS A 46 -1.21 -6.34 2.08
CA CYS A 46 -2.14 -5.65 2.97
C CYS A 46 -1.87 -4.16 2.86
N ILE A 47 -2.87 -3.41 2.41
CA ILE A 47 -2.77 -1.96 2.29
C ILE A 47 -3.43 -1.34 3.50
N ALA A 48 -2.64 -0.68 4.34
CA ALA A 48 -3.12 -0.02 5.54
C ALA A 48 -3.28 1.47 5.28
N ILE A 49 -4.49 1.97 5.49
CA ILE A 49 -4.84 3.37 5.28
C ILE A 49 -4.73 4.09 6.62
N ARG A 50 -3.87 5.11 6.69
CA ARG A 50 -3.80 5.95 7.89
C ARG A 50 -5.01 6.87 7.92
N ASP A 51 -5.72 6.85 9.03
CA ASP A 51 -6.91 7.69 9.21
C ASP A 51 -6.49 9.07 9.65
N VAL A 52 -6.31 9.96 8.67
CA VAL A 52 -5.87 11.34 8.91
C VAL A 52 -7.03 12.31 8.69
N PRO A 53 -7.03 13.45 9.39
CA PRO A 53 -8.06 14.45 9.14
C PRO A 53 -7.99 14.98 7.71
N GLN A 54 -9.14 15.28 7.14
CA GLN A 54 -9.19 15.89 5.80
C GLN A 54 -8.68 17.33 5.88
N ASP A 55 -7.84 17.69 4.92
CA ASP A 55 -7.27 19.04 4.82
C ASP A 55 -6.82 19.25 3.37
N ASP A 56 -5.99 20.27 3.13
CA ASP A 56 -5.56 20.63 1.78
C ASP A 56 -4.62 19.59 1.16
N LYS A 57 -4.07 18.68 1.94
CA LYS A 57 -3.22 17.60 1.44
C LYS A 57 -3.90 16.23 1.53
N ASN A 58 -4.99 16.15 2.28
CA ASN A 58 -5.73 14.92 2.50
C ASN A 58 -7.20 15.19 2.17
N TRP A 59 -7.51 15.12 0.87
CA TRP A 59 -8.82 15.51 0.36
C TRP A 59 -9.91 14.51 0.70
N TRP A 60 -9.52 13.26 0.91
CA TRP A 60 -10.49 12.16 1.07
C TRP A 60 -10.38 11.58 2.47
N SER A 61 -11.51 11.18 3.03
CA SER A 61 -11.54 10.45 4.28
C SER A 61 -10.95 9.05 4.06
N SER A 62 -10.57 8.39 5.15
CA SER A 62 -10.07 7.02 5.06
C SER A 62 -11.13 6.08 4.49
N ASP A 63 -12.42 6.33 4.78
CA ASP A 63 -13.50 5.54 4.19
C ASP A 63 -13.57 5.72 2.67
N GLU A 64 -13.41 6.95 2.20
CA GLU A 64 -13.41 7.22 0.76
C GLU A 64 -12.21 6.56 0.08
N ILE A 65 -11.05 6.63 0.71
CA ILE A 65 -9.85 5.98 0.17
C ILE A 65 -10.03 4.46 0.14
N GLN A 66 -10.60 3.90 1.19
CA GLN A 66 -10.87 2.47 1.21
C GLN A 66 -11.78 2.06 0.06
N LYS A 67 -12.82 2.84 -0.19
CA LYS A 67 -13.73 2.55 -1.28
C LYS A 67 -13.03 2.61 -2.63
N MET A 68 -12.18 3.62 -2.84
CA MET A 68 -11.41 3.73 -4.07
C MET A 68 -10.52 2.50 -4.28
N LEU A 69 -9.86 2.04 -3.22
CA LEU A 69 -8.99 0.88 -3.29
C LEU A 69 -9.77 -0.40 -3.54
N GLU A 70 -10.94 -0.52 -2.91
CA GLU A 70 -11.79 -1.69 -3.11
C GLU A 70 -12.28 -1.78 -4.55
N GLU A 71 -12.58 -0.64 -5.16
CA GLU A 71 -12.98 -0.60 -6.56
C GLU A 71 -11.81 -0.93 -7.49
N ARG A 72 -10.65 -0.35 -7.20
CA ARG A 72 -9.45 -0.56 -8.02
C ARG A 72 -8.99 -2.02 -8.00
N PHE A 73 -9.07 -2.67 -6.85
CA PHE A 73 -8.52 -4.00 -6.62
C PHE A 73 -9.59 -5.05 -6.37
N ASP A 74 -10.78 -4.85 -6.92
CA ASP A 74 -11.92 -5.72 -6.64
C ASP A 74 -11.58 -7.21 -6.81
N GLU A 75 -10.98 -7.56 -7.94
CA GLU A 75 -10.66 -8.96 -8.23
C GLU A 75 -9.60 -9.51 -7.27
N LEU A 76 -8.59 -8.73 -6.98
CA LEU A 76 -7.50 -9.18 -6.09
C LEU A 76 -7.97 -9.30 -4.65
N ILE A 77 -8.91 -8.45 -4.26
CA ILE A 77 -9.49 -8.54 -2.91
C ILE A 77 -10.35 -9.81 -2.81
N LYS A 78 -11.15 -10.08 -3.83
CA LYS A 78 -12.00 -11.28 -3.85
C LYS A 78 -11.17 -12.56 -3.82
N SER A 79 -10.02 -12.54 -4.47
CA SER A 79 -9.14 -13.71 -4.51
C SER A 79 -8.28 -13.85 -3.26
N GLY A 80 -8.31 -12.87 -2.35
CA GLY A 80 -7.50 -12.90 -1.14
C GLY A 80 -6.08 -12.40 -1.31
N MET A 81 -5.73 -11.90 -2.49
CA MET A 81 -4.37 -11.40 -2.75
C MET A 81 -4.14 -10.02 -2.15
N ILE A 82 -5.20 -9.24 -1.99
CA ILE A 82 -5.10 -7.91 -1.38
C ILE A 82 -6.11 -7.81 -0.25
N LYS A 83 -5.65 -7.23 0.85
CA LYS A 83 -6.50 -6.88 1.98
C LYS A 83 -6.32 -5.39 2.24
N VAL A 84 -7.42 -4.68 2.47
CA VAL A 84 -7.40 -3.25 2.77
C VAL A 84 -7.91 -3.05 4.18
N ILE A 85 -7.14 -2.33 5.00
CA ILE A 85 -7.52 -2.05 6.38
C ILE A 85 -7.31 -0.57 6.67
N GLN A 86 -8.00 -0.07 7.68
CA GLN A 86 -7.77 1.27 8.20
C GLN A 86 -7.06 1.16 9.53
N ILE A 87 -6.09 2.05 9.75
CA ILE A 87 -5.39 2.14 11.03
C ILE A 87 -5.44 3.58 11.51
N PRO A 88 -5.30 3.81 12.81
CA PRO A 88 -5.19 5.19 13.29
C PRO A 88 -4.02 5.89 12.65
N ASP A 89 -4.04 7.22 12.66
CA ASP A 89 -2.86 7.95 12.25
C ASP A 89 -1.72 7.60 13.18
N ILE A 90 -0.54 7.44 12.62
CA ILE A 90 0.63 6.96 13.35
C ILE A 90 1.74 8.01 13.29
N GLU A 91 2.55 8.07 14.34
CA GLU A 91 3.73 8.92 14.31
C GLU A 91 5.00 8.11 14.07
N SER A 92 4.96 6.78 14.28
CA SER A 92 6.15 5.95 14.05
C SER A 92 5.76 4.48 13.94
N VAL A 93 6.69 3.68 13.38
CA VAL A 93 6.59 2.23 13.38
C VAL A 93 7.70 1.73 14.28
N ASN A 94 7.35 0.92 15.27
CA ASN A 94 8.29 0.47 16.29
C ASN A 94 8.45 -1.03 16.20
N ILE A 95 9.71 -1.48 16.15
CA ILE A 95 10.01 -2.90 16.04
C ILE A 95 10.97 -3.29 17.15
N GLY A 96 10.89 -4.55 17.56
CA GLY A 96 11.84 -5.11 18.49
C GLY A 96 12.73 -6.11 17.80
N ARG A 97 13.56 -6.76 18.58
CA ARG A 97 14.45 -7.80 18.08
C ARG A 97 13.64 -9.06 17.79
N GLY A 98 13.98 -9.75 16.69
CA GLY A 98 13.34 -11.02 16.39
C GLY A 98 11.89 -10.89 15.99
N ILE A 99 11.58 -9.88 15.18
CA ILE A 99 10.20 -9.55 14.84
C ILE A 99 9.53 -10.58 13.92
N GLY A 100 10.31 -11.46 13.30
CA GLY A 100 9.74 -12.53 12.49
C GLY A 100 9.33 -12.13 11.08
N TYR A 101 9.69 -10.92 10.64
CA TYR A 101 9.44 -10.48 9.26
C TYR A 101 10.53 -9.52 8.82
N ASP A 102 10.58 -9.28 7.51
CA ASP A 102 11.59 -8.41 6.91
C ASP A 102 11.09 -6.97 6.87
N ILE A 103 12.03 -6.03 6.99
CA ILE A 103 11.76 -4.62 6.75
C ILE A 103 12.42 -4.29 5.42
N ILE A 104 11.62 -3.94 4.42
CA ILE A 104 12.10 -3.76 3.05
C ILE A 104 11.74 -2.37 2.57
N GLU A 105 12.74 -1.66 2.03
CA GLU A 105 12.51 -0.40 1.36
C GLU A 105 12.63 -0.62 -0.15
N HIS A 106 11.58 -0.21 -0.89
CA HIS A 106 11.58 -0.31 -2.34
C HIS A 106 11.90 1.06 -2.93
N ILE A 107 12.94 1.10 -3.77
CA ILE A 107 13.40 2.37 -4.36
C ILE A 107 12.96 2.37 -5.83
N PRO A 108 12.00 3.23 -6.20
CA PRO A 108 11.48 3.24 -7.56
C PRO A 108 12.44 3.90 -8.55
N PRO A 109 12.33 3.55 -9.83
CA PRO A 109 13.06 4.30 -10.85
C PRO A 109 12.55 5.74 -10.91
N GLN A 110 13.34 6.62 -11.53
CA GLN A 110 13.08 8.06 -11.50
C GLN A 110 11.71 8.41 -12.05
N GLU A 111 11.30 7.79 -13.13
CA GLU A 111 10.01 8.12 -13.74
C GLU A 111 8.83 7.78 -12.82
N ILE A 112 8.97 6.74 -11.99
CA ILE A 112 7.96 6.40 -11.00
C ILE A 112 8.04 7.34 -9.81
N HIS A 113 9.25 7.66 -9.40
CA HIS A 113 9.48 8.58 -8.29
C HIS A 113 8.85 9.95 -8.54
N ASP A 114 8.80 10.37 -9.82
CA ASP A 114 8.26 11.68 -10.19
C ASP A 114 6.73 11.73 -10.08
N ILE A 115 6.06 10.61 -9.98
CA ILE A 115 4.61 10.59 -9.77
C ILE A 115 4.35 10.98 -8.31
N SER A 116 3.48 11.95 -8.09
CA SER A 116 3.19 12.39 -6.73
C SER A 116 1.71 12.70 -6.56
N ALA A 117 1.22 12.47 -5.36
CA ALA A 117 -0.17 12.80 -5.02
C ALA A 117 -0.40 14.30 -5.11
N THR A 118 0.60 15.11 -4.76
CA THR A 118 0.49 16.56 -4.84
C THR A 118 0.21 17.01 -6.27
N LYS A 119 0.97 16.48 -7.23
CA LYS A 119 0.76 16.83 -8.65
C LYS A 119 -0.61 16.38 -9.12
N ILE A 120 -1.04 15.20 -8.71
CA ILE A 120 -2.34 14.67 -9.12
C ILE A 120 -3.46 15.55 -8.59
N ARG A 121 -3.38 15.96 -7.32
CA ARG A 121 -4.39 16.84 -6.74
C ARG A 121 -4.42 18.19 -7.44
N GLU A 122 -3.25 18.72 -7.80
CA GLU A 122 -3.19 20.00 -8.52
C GLU A 122 -3.85 19.89 -9.88
N GLU A 123 -3.61 18.80 -10.58
CA GLU A 123 -4.25 18.57 -11.89
C GLU A 123 -5.77 18.45 -11.77
N LEU A 124 -6.24 17.76 -10.74
CA LEU A 124 -7.67 17.63 -10.51
C LEU A 124 -8.29 18.98 -10.18
N LYS A 125 -7.58 19.82 -9.45
CA LYS A 125 -8.04 21.16 -9.11
C LYS A 125 -8.19 22.03 -10.35
N GLU A 126 -7.24 21.91 -11.28
CA GLU A 126 -7.29 22.69 -12.51
C GLU A 126 -8.44 22.31 -13.42
N LYS A 127 -8.87 21.05 -13.36
CA LYS A 127 -9.96 20.56 -14.20
C LYS A 127 -11.32 20.97 -13.70
N LYS A 128 -11.39 21.50 -12.52
CA LYS A 128 -12.65 22.01 -11.99
C LYS A 128 -12.90 23.43 -12.44
#